data_86e64e0deb6c1b475719416dcd7366d0
#
_entry.id   86e64e0deb6c1b475719416dcd7366d0
#
_cell.length_a   1.000
_cell.length_b   1.000
_cell.length_c   1.000
_cell.angle_alpha   90.00
_cell.angle_beta   90.00
_cell.angle_gamma   90.00
#
_symmetry.space_group_name_H-M   'P 1'
#
loop_
_entity.id
_entity.type
_entity.pdbx_description
1 polymer ?
#
loop_
_entity_poly.entity_id
_entity_poly.type
_entity_poly.pdbx_seq_one_letter_code
_entity_poly.pdbx_strand_id
1 'polypeptide(L)'
;MATDESGKTPNLSQEEQQDVDKNQPPRAAVLHEIIRTQGDQELERNVAALWWSALAAGLTMGLSLMGMGLLNSRLPDGEAFKVIASFGYCAGFLAVILARQQLFTENTLTAVLPVMSKPTLGNAGRLLRLWTVVLVGNLCGTLLVAYVMLHLPIFDTKTDLAFLEIGRKVMENDPGQMFAKGIVSGWMIATMVWMIPSMESAKLWIIILITYLMALGDFTHIVVGSAEVSYLVFAGELAWKDFWLVFAGPTLAGNIIGGSFIFALISHAQIRSESSLPGKKAADPRHPQQINKDQ
;
A
#
# COMPACT_ATOMS: atom_id res chain seq x y z
N MET A 1 -5.14 16.23 31.36
CA MET A 1 -6.55 16.02 31.74
C MET A 1 -6.64 16.42 33.21
N ALA A 2 -7.21 17.59 33.52
CA ALA A 2 -7.41 18.03 34.90
C ALA A 2 -8.66 17.29 35.40
N THR A 3 -8.51 16.36 36.31
CA THR A 3 -9.60 15.77 37.07
C THR A 3 -10.00 16.78 38.16
N ASP A 4 -11.27 17.17 38.14
CA ASP A 4 -11.88 17.83 39.31
C ASP A 4 -11.69 16.92 40.53
N GLU A 5 -11.39 17.50 41.68
CA GLU A 5 -11.17 16.77 42.95
C GLU A 5 -12.36 15.88 43.40
N SER A 6 -13.52 15.97 42.72
CA SER A 6 -14.71 15.16 43.00
C SER A 6 -14.79 13.84 42.23
N GLY A 7 -13.89 13.55 41.28
CA GLY A 7 -13.90 12.31 40.49
C GLY A 7 -15.11 12.16 39.54
N LYS A 8 -15.89 13.25 39.32
CA LYS A 8 -17.04 13.24 38.41
C LYS A 8 -16.58 13.68 37.00
N THR A 9 -16.98 12.92 35.99
CA THR A 9 -16.87 13.35 34.60
C THR A 9 -17.58 14.71 34.41
N PRO A 10 -16.96 15.67 33.66
CA PRO A 10 -17.60 16.96 33.38
C PRO A 10 -19.00 16.75 32.78
N ASN A 11 -19.97 17.52 33.25
CA ASN A 11 -21.35 17.46 32.73
C ASN A 11 -21.37 18.27 31.42
N LEU A 12 -21.12 17.59 30.29
CA LEU A 12 -21.12 18.20 28.96
C LEU A 12 -22.54 18.50 28.50
N SER A 13 -22.75 19.62 27.86
CA SER A 13 -23.98 19.94 27.13
C SER A 13 -24.18 18.97 25.95
N GLN A 14 -25.38 18.88 25.40
CA GLN A 14 -25.65 18.03 24.22
C GLN A 14 -24.81 18.42 23.01
N GLU A 15 -24.54 19.71 22.82
CA GLU A 15 -23.68 20.20 21.74
C GLU A 15 -22.21 19.78 21.94
N GLU A 16 -21.70 19.96 23.16
CA GLU A 16 -20.32 19.50 23.49
C GLU A 16 -20.17 17.99 23.36
N GLN A 17 -21.20 17.20 23.73
CA GLN A 17 -21.17 15.74 23.56
C GLN A 17 -21.17 15.35 22.07
N GLN A 18 -21.95 16.05 21.22
CA GLN A 18 -21.94 15.84 19.78
C GLN A 18 -20.57 16.21 19.17
N ASP A 19 -19.93 17.25 19.67
CA ASP A 19 -18.60 17.64 19.22
C ASP A 19 -17.53 16.63 19.65
N VAL A 20 -17.62 16.07 20.85
CA VAL A 20 -16.79 14.95 21.30
C VAL A 20 -16.97 13.75 20.37
N ASP A 21 -18.22 13.37 20.07
CA ASP A 21 -18.51 12.21 19.21
C ASP A 21 -18.03 12.42 17.76
N LYS A 22 -18.14 13.63 17.23
CA LYS A 22 -17.64 13.99 15.89
C LYS A 22 -16.11 13.99 15.80
N ASN A 23 -15.43 14.34 16.89
CA ASN A 23 -13.97 14.43 16.94
C ASN A 23 -13.29 13.13 17.40
N GLN A 24 -14.06 12.09 17.74
CA GLN A 24 -13.47 10.78 18.03
C GLN A 24 -12.89 10.16 16.76
N PRO A 25 -11.68 9.57 16.84
CA PRO A 25 -11.13 8.82 15.71
C PRO A 25 -12.07 7.66 15.34
N PRO A 26 -12.24 7.35 14.04
CA PRO A 26 -13.11 6.26 13.61
C PRO A 26 -12.65 4.93 14.20
N ARG A 27 -13.61 4.14 14.71
CA ARG A 27 -13.31 2.80 15.24
C ARG A 27 -12.80 1.87 14.13
N ALA A 28 -11.99 0.89 14.48
CA ALA A 28 -11.44 -0.09 13.52
C ALA A 28 -12.50 -0.74 12.64
N ALA A 29 -13.70 -1.00 13.18
CA ALA A 29 -14.83 -1.53 12.41
C ALA A 29 -15.32 -0.58 11.30
N VAL A 30 -15.26 0.74 11.53
CA VAL A 30 -15.62 1.75 10.52
C VAL A 30 -14.57 1.79 9.42
N LEU A 31 -13.29 1.76 9.78
CA LEU A 31 -12.18 1.70 8.80
C LEU A 31 -12.26 0.46 7.93
N HIS A 32 -12.50 -0.70 8.54
CA HIS A 32 -12.71 -1.95 7.83
C HIS A 32 -13.84 -1.85 6.80
N GLU A 33 -14.98 -1.28 7.19
CA GLU A 33 -16.14 -1.16 6.31
C GLU A 33 -15.90 -0.17 5.17
N ILE A 34 -15.16 0.93 5.41
CA ILE A 34 -14.74 1.87 4.36
C ILE A 34 -13.89 1.13 3.32
N ILE A 35 -12.83 0.43 3.77
CA ILE A 35 -11.91 -0.26 2.86
C ILE A 35 -12.60 -1.43 2.16
N ARG A 36 -13.46 -2.18 2.88
CA ARG A 36 -14.24 -3.26 2.29
C ARG A 36 -15.17 -2.75 1.18
N THR A 37 -15.85 -1.63 1.39
CA THR A 37 -16.73 -1.01 0.40
C THR A 37 -15.95 -0.51 -0.83
N GLN A 38 -14.77 0.06 -0.62
CA GLN A 38 -13.86 0.41 -1.72
C GLN A 38 -13.45 -0.83 -2.51
N GLY A 39 -13.12 -1.92 -1.80
CA GLY A 39 -12.77 -3.18 -2.43
C GLY A 39 -13.90 -3.80 -3.25
N ASP A 40 -15.17 -3.74 -2.77
CA ASP A 40 -16.33 -4.17 -3.54
C ASP A 40 -16.43 -3.39 -4.87
N GLN A 41 -16.24 -2.06 -4.83
CA GLN A 41 -16.26 -1.21 -6.03
C GLN A 41 -15.15 -1.60 -7.02
N GLU A 42 -13.94 -1.87 -6.51
CA GLU A 42 -12.83 -2.30 -7.37
C GLU A 42 -13.05 -3.67 -8.02
N LEU A 43 -13.67 -4.61 -7.29
CA LEU A 43 -14.04 -5.92 -7.84
C LEU A 43 -15.10 -5.84 -8.95
N GLU A 44 -15.89 -4.77 -8.99
CA GLU A 44 -16.93 -4.53 -10.01
C GLU A 44 -16.42 -3.76 -11.24
N ARG A 45 -15.23 -3.14 -11.17
CA ARG A 45 -14.67 -2.36 -12.28
C ARG A 45 -14.47 -3.23 -13.53
N ASN A 46 -14.69 -2.64 -14.71
CA ASN A 46 -14.44 -3.33 -15.96
C ASN A 46 -12.93 -3.48 -16.24
N VAL A 47 -12.58 -4.52 -17.00
CA VAL A 47 -11.20 -4.89 -17.29
C VAL A 47 -10.41 -3.77 -17.97
N ALA A 48 -11.03 -3.03 -18.91
CA ALA A 48 -10.35 -1.95 -19.62
C ALA A 48 -9.99 -0.79 -18.70
N ALA A 49 -10.88 -0.40 -17.77
CA ALA A 49 -10.61 0.65 -16.80
C ALA A 49 -9.51 0.24 -15.81
N LEU A 50 -9.52 -1.03 -15.35
CA LEU A 50 -8.47 -1.59 -14.52
C LEU A 50 -7.12 -1.59 -15.24
N TRP A 51 -7.10 -2.05 -16.50
CA TRP A 51 -5.89 -2.12 -17.33
C TRP A 51 -5.23 -0.76 -17.52
N TRP A 52 -5.98 0.25 -17.99
CA TRP A 52 -5.39 1.57 -18.24
C TRP A 52 -4.91 2.23 -16.95
N SER A 53 -5.65 2.08 -15.85
CA SER A 53 -5.24 2.61 -14.56
C SER A 53 -4.01 1.88 -14.01
N ALA A 54 -3.91 0.57 -14.20
CA ALA A 54 -2.76 -0.23 -13.78
C ALA A 54 -1.52 0.06 -14.63
N LEU A 55 -1.67 0.22 -15.95
CA LEU A 55 -0.57 0.62 -16.83
C LEU A 55 -0.03 2.00 -16.43
N ALA A 56 -0.93 2.96 -16.19
CA ALA A 56 -0.56 4.29 -15.71
C ALA A 56 0.18 4.21 -14.37
N ALA A 57 -0.29 3.38 -13.42
CA ALA A 57 0.38 3.17 -12.15
C ALA A 57 1.80 2.60 -12.31
N GLY A 58 1.97 1.61 -13.18
CA GLY A 58 3.28 1.04 -13.49
C GLY A 58 4.26 2.08 -14.06
N LEU A 59 3.82 2.89 -15.02
CA LEU A 59 4.60 4.00 -15.56
C LEU A 59 4.98 5.02 -14.47
N THR A 60 4.00 5.40 -13.66
CA THR A 60 4.17 6.37 -12.57
C THR A 60 5.12 5.85 -11.48
N MET A 61 5.14 4.54 -11.21
CA MET A 61 6.07 3.95 -10.25
C MET A 61 7.53 4.07 -10.70
N GLY A 62 7.81 4.26 -11.98
CA GLY A 62 9.14 4.64 -12.48
C GLY A 62 9.70 5.92 -11.86
N LEU A 63 8.85 6.82 -11.35
CA LEU A 63 9.28 8.01 -10.62
C LEU A 63 10.04 7.67 -9.33
N SER A 64 9.81 6.50 -8.72
CA SER A 64 10.58 6.04 -7.56
C SER A 64 12.03 5.70 -7.94
N LEU A 65 12.23 4.93 -9.01
CA LEU A 65 13.56 4.64 -9.53
C LEU A 65 14.26 5.95 -9.98
N MET A 66 13.54 6.78 -10.71
CA MET A 66 14.05 8.10 -11.17
C MET A 66 14.47 8.98 -9.99
N GLY A 67 13.62 9.11 -8.97
CA GLY A 67 13.89 9.92 -7.79
C GLY A 67 15.11 9.45 -7.02
N MET A 68 15.24 8.14 -6.78
CA MET A 68 16.41 7.56 -6.12
C MET A 68 17.68 7.75 -6.95
N GLY A 69 17.65 7.45 -8.25
CA GLY A 69 18.81 7.57 -9.12
C GLY A 69 19.28 9.00 -9.26
N LEU A 70 18.38 9.96 -9.41
CA LEU A 70 18.72 11.38 -9.46
C LEU A 70 19.35 11.89 -8.16
N LEU A 71 18.86 11.45 -7.01
CA LEU A 71 19.47 11.81 -5.72
C LEU A 71 20.83 11.14 -5.54
N ASN A 72 20.94 9.82 -5.80
CA ASN A 72 22.21 9.09 -5.71
C ASN A 72 23.28 9.68 -6.65
N SER A 73 22.91 10.07 -7.86
CA SER A 73 23.88 10.66 -8.81
C SER A 73 24.37 12.07 -8.43
N ARG A 74 23.66 12.78 -7.57
CA ARG A 74 23.99 14.18 -7.20
C ARG A 74 24.54 14.34 -5.80
N LEU A 75 24.29 13.38 -4.92
CA LEU A 75 24.83 13.38 -3.56
C LEU A 75 26.26 12.79 -3.56
N PRO A 76 27.09 13.18 -2.61
CA PRO A 76 28.39 12.52 -2.38
C PRO A 76 28.21 11.05 -1.96
N ASP A 77 29.25 10.23 -2.17
CA ASP A 77 29.27 8.86 -1.71
C ASP A 77 29.27 8.80 -0.16
N GLY A 78 28.55 7.86 0.39
CA GLY A 78 28.51 7.61 1.83
C GLY A 78 27.14 7.19 2.35
N GLU A 79 27.12 6.43 3.45
CA GLU A 79 25.89 5.86 4.02
C GLU A 79 24.86 6.93 4.42
N ALA A 80 25.29 8.06 4.95
CA ALA A 80 24.40 9.17 5.30
C ALA A 80 23.65 9.73 4.07
N PHE A 81 24.31 9.77 2.92
CA PHE A 81 23.69 10.26 1.69
C PHE A 81 22.75 9.25 1.05
N LYS A 82 22.99 7.95 1.21
CA LYS A 82 22.05 6.90 0.83
C LYS A 82 20.72 7.02 1.58
N VAL A 83 20.77 7.37 2.87
CA VAL A 83 19.57 7.67 3.66
C VAL A 83 18.76 8.81 3.03
N ILE A 84 19.42 9.89 2.59
CA ILE A 84 18.76 11.01 1.91
C ILE A 84 18.20 10.56 0.55
N ALA A 85 18.96 9.79 -0.23
CA ALA A 85 18.54 9.31 -1.55
C ALA A 85 17.30 8.41 -1.48
N SER A 86 17.10 7.69 -0.37
CA SER A 86 15.92 6.86 -0.13
C SER A 86 14.60 7.65 -0.14
N PHE A 87 14.62 8.97 0.05
CA PHE A 87 13.43 9.82 -0.14
C PHE A 87 12.92 9.79 -1.57
N GLY A 88 13.79 9.61 -2.55
CA GLY A 88 13.41 9.48 -3.95
C GLY A 88 12.42 8.35 -4.22
N TYR A 89 12.51 7.27 -3.42
CA TYR A 89 11.59 6.13 -3.50
C TYR A 89 10.12 6.51 -3.27
N CYS A 90 9.85 7.52 -2.46
CA CYS A 90 8.50 7.94 -2.13
C CYS A 90 7.76 8.56 -3.35
N ALA A 91 8.48 9.06 -4.36
CA ALA A 91 7.90 9.86 -5.44
C ALA A 91 6.83 9.09 -6.25
N GLY A 92 7.12 7.85 -6.64
CA GLY A 92 6.17 7.01 -7.39
C GLY A 92 4.95 6.67 -6.56
N PHE A 93 5.13 6.27 -5.30
CA PHE A 93 4.02 5.96 -4.40
C PHE A 93 3.11 7.17 -4.16
N LEU A 94 3.69 8.33 -3.90
CA LEU A 94 2.93 9.57 -3.75
C LEU A 94 2.06 9.84 -4.99
N ALA A 95 2.67 9.77 -6.17
CA ALA A 95 1.95 10.04 -7.41
C ALA A 95 0.85 9.00 -7.67
N VAL A 96 1.12 7.71 -7.51
CA VAL A 96 0.16 6.63 -7.75
C VAL A 96 -1.02 6.72 -6.79
N ILE A 97 -0.76 6.87 -5.49
CA ILE A 97 -1.80 6.84 -4.45
C ILE A 97 -2.64 8.13 -4.49
N LEU A 98 -2.03 9.30 -4.67
CA LEU A 98 -2.76 10.56 -4.75
C LEU A 98 -3.58 10.67 -6.05
N ALA A 99 -3.08 10.10 -7.16
CA ALA A 99 -3.81 10.02 -8.42
C ALA A 99 -4.84 8.86 -8.46
N ARG A 100 -4.97 8.06 -7.40
CA ARG A 100 -5.88 6.90 -7.31
C ARG A 100 -5.72 5.92 -8.47
N GLN A 101 -4.48 5.70 -8.89
CA GLN A 101 -4.15 4.70 -9.90
C GLN A 101 -4.12 3.30 -9.27
N GLN A 102 -4.36 2.27 -10.09
CA GLN A 102 -4.47 0.89 -9.61
C GLN A 102 -3.10 0.28 -9.34
N LEU A 103 -2.74 0.18 -8.07
CA LEU A 103 -1.53 -0.48 -7.61
C LEU A 103 -1.84 -1.88 -7.07
N PHE A 104 -1.14 -2.90 -7.56
CA PHE A 104 -1.37 -4.29 -7.18
C PHE A 104 -1.30 -4.52 -5.67
N THR A 105 -0.29 -3.97 -5.00
CA THR A 105 -0.06 -4.19 -3.58
C THR A 105 -1.10 -3.50 -2.67
N GLU A 106 -1.75 -2.42 -3.10
CA GLU A 106 -2.93 -1.90 -2.41
C GLU A 106 -4.10 -2.88 -2.46
N ASN A 107 -4.27 -3.54 -3.61
CA ASN A 107 -5.34 -4.53 -3.83
C ASN A 107 -5.10 -5.85 -3.07
N THR A 108 -3.93 -6.08 -2.50
CA THR A 108 -3.72 -7.23 -1.60
C THR A 108 -4.45 -7.08 -0.27
N LEU A 109 -4.85 -5.87 0.11
CA LEU A 109 -5.74 -5.61 1.24
C LEU A 109 -7.17 -5.28 0.76
N THR A 110 -7.32 -4.23 -0.04
CA THR A 110 -8.63 -3.65 -0.36
C THR A 110 -9.57 -4.65 -1.02
N ALA A 111 -9.11 -5.36 -2.04
CA ALA A 111 -9.92 -6.33 -2.77
C ALA A 111 -10.11 -7.68 -2.04
N VAL A 112 -9.28 -7.96 -1.02
CA VAL A 112 -9.36 -9.20 -0.24
C VAL A 112 -10.45 -9.14 0.84
N LEU A 113 -10.65 -7.99 1.48
CA LEU A 113 -11.65 -7.83 2.56
C LEU A 113 -13.09 -8.19 2.13
N PRO A 114 -13.60 -7.79 0.94
CA PRO A 114 -14.91 -8.24 0.46
C PRO A 114 -15.00 -9.76 0.30
N VAL A 115 -13.95 -10.39 -0.21
CA VAL A 115 -13.90 -11.84 -0.42
C VAL A 115 -13.90 -12.58 0.91
N MET A 116 -13.16 -12.09 1.91
CA MET A 116 -13.18 -12.65 3.26
C MET A 116 -14.55 -12.51 3.93
N SER A 117 -15.23 -11.38 3.69
CA SER A 117 -16.59 -11.14 4.24
C SER A 117 -17.65 -12.02 3.59
N LYS A 118 -17.51 -12.34 2.29
CA LYS A 118 -18.40 -13.21 1.52
C LYS A 118 -17.59 -14.18 0.66
N PRO A 119 -17.09 -15.29 1.24
CA PRO A 119 -16.19 -16.23 0.55
C PRO A 119 -17.00 -17.13 -0.42
N THR A 120 -17.19 -16.63 -1.65
CA THR A 120 -17.80 -17.36 -2.74
C THR A 120 -16.82 -17.57 -3.88
N LEU A 121 -16.98 -18.63 -4.67
CA LEU A 121 -16.18 -18.86 -5.87
C LEU A 121 -16.27 -17.70 -6.86
N GLY A 122 -17.44 -17.06 -6.97
CA GLY A 122 -17.62 -15.86 -7.80
C GLY A 122 -16.75 -14.68 -7.34
N ASN A 123 -16.71 -14.40 -6.05
CA ASN A 123 -15.86 -13.33 -5.50
C ASN A 123 -14.37 -13.67 -5.61
N ALA A 124 -13.99 -14.92 -5.38
CA ALA A 124 -12.62 -15.38 -5.60
C ALA A 124 -12.19 -15.22 -7.07
N GLY A 125 -13.08 -15.54 -8.02
CA GLY A 125 -12.84 -15.33 -9.46
C GLY A 125 -12.70 -13.86 -9.82
N ARG A 126 -13.50 -12.95 -9.21
CA ARG A 126 -13.37 -11.49 -9.39
C ARG A 126 -12.03 -10.97 -8.84
N LEU A 127 -11.62 -11.45 -7.66
CA LEU A 127 -10.33 -11.10 -7.07
C LEU A 127 -9.16 -11.53 -7.97
N LEU A 128 -9.18 -12.78 -8.43
CA LEU A 128 -8.13 -13.29 -9.32
C LEU A 128 -8.06 -12.50 -10.62
N ARG A 129 -9.21 -12.18 -11.22
CA ARG A 129 -9.29 -11.32 -12.40
C ARG A 129 -8.66 -9.95 -12.13
N LEU A 130 -9.06 -9.28 -11.04
CA LEU A 130 -8.53 -7.96 -10.67
C LEU A 130 -7.01 -8.03 -10.45
N TRP A 131 -6.55 -8.98 -9.65
CA TRP A 131 -5.12 -9.16 -9.37
C TRP A 131 -4.32 -9.39 -10.65
N THR A 132 -4.81 -10.25 -11.54
CA THR A 132 -4.11 -10.55 -12.81
C THR A 132 -4.04 -9.31 -13.70
N VAL A 133 -5.15 -8.61 -13.91
CA VAL A 133 -5.18 -7.42 -14.78
C VAL A 133 -4.31 -6.31 -14.22
N VAL A 134 -4.40 -6.05 -12.91
CA VAL A 134 -3.63 -4.96 -12.29
C VAL A 134 -2.15 -5.30 -12.23
N LEU A 135 -1.77 -6.52 -11.85
CA LEU A 135 -0.37 -6.94 -11.83
C LEU A 135 0.27 -6.84 -13.22
N VAL A 136 -0.39 -7.42 -14.23
CA VAL A 136 0.14 -7.38 -15.61
C VAL A 136 0.24 -5.94 -16.12
N GLY A 137 -0.78 -5.10 -15.86
CA GLY A 137 -0.73 -3.68 -16.22
C GLY A 137 0.41 -2.92 -15.53
N ASN A 138 0.60 -3.14 -14.21
CA ASN A 138 1.70 -2.53 -13.46
C ASN A 138 3.07 -2.98 -14.03
N LEU A 139 3.27 -4.29 -14.27
CA LEU A 139 4.51 -4.80 -14.83
C LEU A 139 4.77 -4.24 -16.24
N CYS A 140 3.76 -4.21 -17.11
CA CYS A 140 3.92 -3.60 -18.43
C CYS A 140 4.35 -2.13 -18.33
N GLY A 141 3.76 -1.36 -17.40
CA GLY A 141 4.13 0.03 -17.18
C GLY A 141 5.56 0.20 -16.66
N THR A 142 5.97 -0.60 -15.68
CA THR A 142 7.33 -0.53 -15.12
C THR A 142 8.40 -0.97 -16.11
N LEU A 143 8.14 -2.03 -16.89
CA LEU A 143 9.05 -2.44 -17.95
C LEU A 143 9.19 -1.37 -19.03
N LEU A 144 8.07 -0.77 -19.43
CA LEU A 144 8.09 0.29 -20.45
C LEU A 144 8.88 1.51 -19.98
N VAL A 145 8.65 1.99 -18.74
CA VAL A 145 9.39 3.15 -18.23
C VAL A 145 10.87 2.85 -18.06
N ALA A 146 11.25 1.66 -17.57
CA ALA A 146 12.65 1.26 -17.45
C ALA A 146 13.34 1.18 -18.83
N TYR A 147 12.66 0.64 -19.84
CA TYR A 147 13.15 0.60 -21.21
C TYR A 147 13.37 1.99 -21.78
N VAL A 148 12.39 2.88 -21.59
CA VAL A 148 12.47 4.29 -22.05
C VAL A 148 13.62 5.04 -21.36
N MET A 149 13.76 4.87 -20.04
CA MET A 149 14.83 5.52 -19.27
C MET A 149 16.23 5.11 -19.74
N LEU A 150 16.41 3.85 -20.12
CA LEU A 150 17.71 3.35 -20.58
C LEU A 150 18.04 3.75 -22.01
N HIS A 151 17.05 3.71 -22.94
CA HIS A 151 17.32 3.84 -24.38
C HIS A 151 17.15 5.25 -24.92
N LEU A 152 16.46 6.13 -24.20
CA LEU A 152 16.37 7.53 -24.62
C LEU A 152 17.44 8.37 -23.89
N PRO A 153 18.04 9.36 -24.54
CA PRO A 153 19.09 10.20 -23.96
C PRO A 153 18.49 11.25 -23.00
N ILE A 154 17.84 10.76 -21.91
CA ILE A 154 17.16 11.60 -20.93
C ILE A 154 18.12 11.97 -19.79
N PHE A 155 18.99 11.03 -19.41
CA PHE A 155 19.86 11.17 -18.25
C PHE A 155 21.32 11.23 -18.63
N ASP A 156 22.15 11.76 -17.74
CA ASP A 156 23.60 11.72 -17.87
C ASP A 156 24.14 10.34 -17.41
N THR A 157 25.35 10.00 -17.83
CA THR A 157 26.00 8.73 -17.52
C THR A 157 26.07 8.44 -16.02
N LYS A 158 26.24 9.47 -15.18
CA LYS A 158 26.31 9.30 -13.72
C LYS A 158 24.96 8.85 -13.16
N THR A 159 23.88 9.37 -13.69
CA THR A 159 22.51 8.99 -13.31
C THR A 159 22.16 7.59 -13.81
N ASP A 160 22.58 7.23 -15.04
CA ASP A 160 22.38 5.87 -15.56
C ASP A 160 23.12 4.82 -14.73
N LEU A 161 24.35 5.11 -14.32
CA LEU A 161 25.09 4.25 -13.39
C LEU A 161 24.39 4.10 -12.05
N ALA A 162 23.78 5.16 -11.52
CA ALA A 162 23.02 5.09 -10.27
C ALA A 162 21.77 4.19 -10.40
N PHE A 163 21.08 4.20 -11.55
CA PHE A 163 19.97 3.24 -11.79
C PHE A 163 20.44 1.79 -11.82
N LEU A 164 21.59 1.51 -12.44
CA LEU A 164 22.20 0.18 -12.46
C LEU A 164 22.56 -0.28 -11.03
N GLU A 165 23.16 0.58 -10.23
CA GLU A 165 23.52 0.29 -8.83
C GLU A 165 22.29 -0.02 -7.97
N ILE A 166 21.17 0.70 -8.13
CA ILE A 166 19.93 0.43 -7.45
C ILE A 166 19.43 -0.98 -7.78
N GLY A 167 19.36 -1.32 -9.05
CA GLY A 167 18.94 -2.65 -9.49
C GLY A 167 19.88 -3.77 -9.00
N ARG A 168 21.22 -3.57 -9.07
CA ARG A 168 22.21 -4.53 -8.54
C ARG A 168 22.02 -4.77 -7.05
N LYS A 169 21.78 -3.71 -6.26
CA LYS A 169 21.53 -3.80 -4.82
C LYS A 169 20.29 -4.66 -4.52
N VAL A 170 19.21 -4.51 -5.28
CA VAL A 170 18.04 -5.39 -5.15
C VAL A 170 18.46 -6.85 -5.38
N MET A 171 19.24 -7.13 -6.41
CA MET A 171 19.65 -8.49 -6.80
C MET A 171 20.75 -9.11 -5.93
N GLU A 172 21.29 -8.41 -4.93
CA GLU A 172 22.13 -9.00 -3.87
C GLU A 172 21.37 -9.99 -2.98
N ASN A 173 20.03 -9.89 -2.96
CA ASN A 173 19.19 -10.78 -2.18
C ASN A 173 18.95 -12.11 -2.90
N ASP A 174 19.06 -13.22 -2.16
CA ASP A 174 18.61 -14.52 -2.63
C ASP A 174 17.06 -14.61 -2.67
N PRO A 175 16.46 -15.64 -3.33
CA PRO A 175 15.00 -15.78 -3.41
C PRO A 175 14.30 -15.87 -2.04
N GLY A 176 14.95 -16.44 -1.02
CA GLY A 176 14.40 -16.52 0.33
C GLY A 176 14.36 -15.15 1.00
N GLN A 177 15.40 -14.35 0.83
CA GLN A 177 15.46 -12.97 1.30
C GLN A 177 14.46 -12.08 0.54
N MET A 178 14.32 -12.23 -0.79
CA MET A 178 13.31 -11.56 -1.59
C MET A 178 11.89 -11.83 -1.06
N PHE A 179 11.60 -13.09 -0.76
CA PHE A 179 10.33 -13.50 -0.20
C PHE A 179 10.09 -12.89 1.19
N ALA A 180 11.05 -13.00 2.10
CA ALA A 180 10.92 -12.49 3.46
C ALA A 180 10.78 -10.96 3.50
N LYS A 181 11.61 -10.23 2.75
CA LYS A 181 11.52 -8.77 2.58
C LYS A 181 10.22 -8.37 1.89
N GLY A 182 9.74 -9.19 0.96
CA GLY A 182 8.44 -9.03 0.31
C GLY A 182 7.26 -9.13 1.29
N ILE A 183 7.31 -10.03 2.28
CA ILE A 183 6.30 -10.12 3.33
C ILE A 183 6.23 -8.80 4.12
N VAL A 184 7.38 -8.27 4.52
CA VAL A 184 7.43 -7.03 5.30
C VAL A 184 6.87 -5.86 4.50
N SER A 185 7.28 -5.70 3.23
CA SER A 185 6.78 -4.60 2.38
C SER A 185 5.28 -4.72 2.10
N GLY A 186 4.76 -5.93 1.85
CA GLY A 186 3.33 -6.16 1.68
C GLY A 186 2.52 -5.79 2.91
N TRP A 187 3.01 -6.17 4.11
CA TRP A 187 2.42 -5.76 5.38
C TRP A 187 2.46 -4.23 5.58
N MET A 188 3.59 -3.57 5.25
CA MET A 188 3.74 -2.13 5.37
C MET A 188 2.76 -1.37 4.45
N ILE A 189 2.61 -1.80 3.20
CA ILE A 189 1.62 -1.22 2.27
C ILE A 189 0.20 -1.41 2.79
N ALA A 190 -0.16 -2.61 3.27
CA ALA A 190 -1.47 -2.85 3.84
C ALA A 190 -1.74 -1.97 5.07
N THR A 191 -0.74 -1.78 5.94
CA THR A 191 -0.81 -0.86 7.08
C THR A 191 -1.05 0.57 6.61
N MET A 192 -0.33 1.03 5.61
CA MET A 192 -0.51 2.36 5.00
C MET A 192 -1.94 2.55 4.47
N VAL A 193 -2.43 1.60 3.69
CA VAL A 193 -3.80 1.62 3.13
C VAL A 193 -4.85 1.66 4.23
N TRP A 194 -4.63 0.94 5.34
CA TRP A 194 -5.52 0.95 6.50
C TRP A 194 -5.55 2.30 7.23
N MET A 195 -4.41 2.98 7.32
CA MET A 195 -4.28 4.26 8.04
C MET A 195 -4.90 5.44 7.28
N ILE A 196 -4.82 5.45 5.95
CA ILE A 196 -5.22 6.59 5.12
C ILE A 196 -6.66 7.07 5.38
N PRO A 197 -7.70 6.21 5.44
CA PRO A 197 -9.07 6.68 5.66
C PRO A 197 -9.32 7.34 7.02
N SER A 198 -8.50 7.03 8.04
CA SER A 198 -8.63 7.65 9.36
C SER A 198 -7.92 8.99 9.49
N MET A 199 -6.99 9.30 8.58
CA MET A 199 -6.10 10.45 8.68
C MET A 199 -5.90 11.12 7.31
N GLU A 200 -6.99 11.47 6.63
CA GLU A 200 -6.94 12.04 5.27
C GLU A 200 -6.06 13.31 5.19
N SER A 201 -6.08 14.16 6.21
CA SER A 201 -5.22 15.35 6.29
C SER A 201 -3.72 15.03 6.43
N ALA A 202 -3.37 13.86 6.96
CA ALA A 202 -1.99 13.39 7.14
C ALA A 202 -1.56 12.42 6.04
N LYS A 203 -2.40 12.12 5.06
CA LYS A 203 -2.19 11.13 4.01
C LYS A 203 -0.80 11.24 3.35
N LEU A 204 -0.39 12.46 3.02
CA LEU A 204 0.92 12.73 2.43
C LEU A 204 2.06 12.20 3.31
N TRP A 205 2.01 12.50 4.61
CA TRP A 205 3.04 12.11 5.57
C TRP A 205 3.05 10.60 5.85
N ILE A 206 1.87 9.96 5.86
CA ILE A 206 1.75 8.52 6.03
C ILE A 206 2.42 7.80 4.84
N ILE A 207 2.15 8.25 3.61
CA ILE A 207 2.75 7.67 2.41
C ILE A 207 4.27 7.84 2.47
N ILE A 208 4.78 9.05 2.75
CA ILE A 208 6.21 9.31 2.85
C ILE A 208 6.84 8.42 3.92
N LEU A 209 6.30 8.39 5.14
CA LEU A 209 6.87 7.62 6.24
C LEU A 209 7.01 6.14 5.90
N ILE A 210 5.94 5.52 5.44
CA ILE A 210 5.91 4.07 5.17
C ILE A 210 6.83 3.73 4.00
N THR A 211 6.75 4.46 2.89
CA THR A 211 7.55 4.15 1.71
C THR A 211 9.03 4.51 1.88
N TYR A 212 9.33 5.54 2.67
CA TYR A 212 10.70 5.84 3.06
C TYR A 212 11.32 4.72 3.92
N LEU A 213 10.57 4.22 4.91
CA LEU A 213 11.01 3.06 5.70
C LEU A 213 11.21 1.81 4.85
N MET A 214 10.37 1.62 3.81
CA MET A 214 10.56 0.52 2.87
C MET A 214 11.91 0.64 2.13
N ALA A 215 12.25 1.84 1.68
CA ALA A 215 13.53 2.07 1.01
C ALA A 215 14.72 1.90 1.95
N LEU A 216 14.64 2.41 3.19
CA LEU A 216 15.69 2.26 4.20
C LEU A 216 15.96 0.80 4.59
N GLY A 217 14.91 -0.01 4.63
CA GLY A 217 15.00 -1.42 4.98
C GLY A 217 15.33 -2.33 3.78
N ASP A 218 15.50 -1.78 2.60
CA ASP A 218 15.66 -2.52 1.33
C ASP A 218 14.57 -3.61 1.16
N PHE A 219 13.33 -3.29 1.57
CA PHE A 219 12.20 -4.22 1.47
C PHE A 219 11.70 -4.31 0.03
N THR A 220 11.66 -5.54 -0.48
CA THR A 220 11.36 -5.78 -1.90
C THR A 220 9.87 -5.60 -2.21
N HIS A 221 9.57 -4.87 -3.27
CA HIS A 221 8.21 -4.57 -3.72
C HIS A 221 8.06 -4.92 -5.19
N ILE A 222 7.03 -5.71 -5.53
CA ILE A 222 6.89 -6.29 -6.87
C ILE A 222 6.79 -5.23 -7.97
N VAL A 223 6.11 -4.11 -7.74
CA VAL A 223 5.91 -3.13 -8.81
C VAL A 223 7.12 -2.22 -8.97
N VAL A 224 7.56 -1.49 -7.93
CA VAL A 224 8.72 -0.60 -8.05
C VAL A 224 9.99 -1.37 -8.34
N GLY A 225 10.24 -2.49 -7.65
CA GLY A 225 11.39 -3.35 -7.90
C GLY A 225 11.42 -3.93 -9.31
N SER A 226 10.25 -4.09 -9.95
CA SER A 226 10.22 -4.48 -11.38
C SER A 226 10.80 -3.41 -12.29
N ALA A 227 10.66 -2.12 -11.99
CA ALA A 227 11.35 -1.07 -12.74
C ALA A 227 12.87 -1.13 -12.50
N GLU A 228 13.28 -1.32 -11.24
CA GLU A 228 14.68 -1.37 -10.83
C GLU A 228 15.42 -2.57 -11.47
N VAL A 229 14.85 -3.75 -11.36
CA VAL A 229 15.49 -5.00 -11.86
C VAL A 229 15.37 -5.11 -13.38
N SER A 230 14.27 -4.68 -14.00
CA SER A 230 14.15 -4.69 -15.46
C SER A 230 15.13 -3.73 -16.15
N TYR A 231 15.54 -2.66 -15.47
CA TYR A 231 16.60 -1.76 -15.97
C TYR A 231 17.91 -2.53 -16.17
N LEU A 232 18.30 -3.42 -15.23
CA LEU A 232 19.46 -4.32 -15.40
C LEU A 232 19.27 -5.29 -16.56
N VAL A 233 18.06 -5.85 -16.71
CA VAL A 233 17.80 -6.80 -17.80
C VAL A 233 17.96 -6.13 -19.15
N PHE A 234 17.41 -4.93 -19.33
CA PHE A 234 17.53 -4.18 -20.55
C PHE A 234 18.95 -3.68 -20.81
N ALA A 235 19.74 -3.41 -19.77
CA ALA A 235 21.15 -3.09 -19.87
C ALA A 235 22.03 -4.32 -20.21
N GLY A 236 21.46 -5.54 -20.24
CA GLY A 236 22.17 -6.77 -20.52
C GLY A 236 22.97 -7.33 -19.34
N GLU A 237 22.77 -6.82 -18.13
CA GLU A 237 23.47 -7.26 -16.92
C GLU A 237 22.77 -8.42 -16.21
N LEU A 238 21.48 -8.65 -16.50
CA LEU A 238 20.68 -9.69 -15.85
C LEU A 238 19.84 -10.46 -16.89
N ALA A 239 19.71 -11.75 -16.71
CA ALA A 239 18.85 -12.56 -17.56
C ALA A 239 17.37 -12.47 -17.13
N TRP A 240 16.43 -12.55 -18.08
CA TRP A 240 14.99 -12.61 -17.80
C TRP A 240 14.62 -13.76 -16.86
N LYS A 241 15.33 -14.86 -16.92
CA LYS A 241 15.14 -16.00 -16.01
C LYS A 241 15.31 -15.56 -14.55
N ASP A 242 16.34 -14.79 -14.26
CA ASP A 242 16.66 -14.35 -12.90
C ASP A 242 15.66 -13.25 -12.44
N PHE A 243 15.24 -12.39 -13.35
CA PHE A 243 14.12 -11.47 -13.08
C PHE A 243 12.90 -12.21 -12.56
N TRP A 244 12.48 -13.31 -13.22
CA TRP A 244 11.27 -14.04 -12.83
C TRP A 244 11.45 -14.95 -11.62
N LEU A 245 12.56 -15.70 -11.56
CA LEU A 245 12.75 -16.75 -10.56
C LEU A 245 13.40 -16.26 -9.27
N VAL A 246 14.31 -15.29 -9.35
CA VAL A 246 15.00 -14.77 -8.17
C VAL A 246 14.26 -13.60 -7.57
N PHE A 247 13.79 -12.65 -8.39
CA PHE A 247 13.14 -11.43 -7.92
C PHE A 247 11.60 -11.54 -7.93
N ALA A 248 10.96 -11.60 -9.12
CA ALA A 248 9.54 -11.32 -9.26
C ALA A 248 8.65 -12.35 -8.56
N GLY A 249 8.91 -13.64 -8.74
CA GLY A 249 8.13 -14.70 -8.11
C GLY A 249 8.16 -14.66 -6.59
N PRO A 250 9.35 -14.71 -5.96
CA PRO A 250 9.47 -14.66 -4.50
C PRO A 250 8.91 -13.36 -3.90
N THR A 251 9.22 -12.19 -4.51
CA THR A 251 8.73 -10.90 -4.05
C THR A 251 7.20 -10.81 -4.13
N LEU A 252 6.61 -11.24 -5.24
CA LEU A 252 5.15 -11.27 -5.42
C LEU A 252 4.47 -12.13 -4.35
N ALA A 253 4.98 -13.34 -4.14
CA ALA A 253 4.46 -14.24 -3.10
C ALA A 253 4.55 -13.60 -1.71
N GLY A 254 5.69 -12.97 -1.40
CA GLY A 254 5.87 -12.24 -0.15
C GLY A 254 4.89 -11.08 0.01
N ASN A 255 4.73 -10.23 -1.02
CA ASN A 255 3.81 -9.10 -0.97
C ASN A 255 2.34 -9.54 -0.75
N ILE A 256 1.91 -10.63 -1.40
CA ILE A 256 0.57 -11.19 -1.20
C ILE A 256 0.40 -11.69 0.24
N ILE A 257 1.37 -12.44 0.76
CA ILE A 257 1.30 -12.97 2.13
C ILE A 257 1.27 -11.84 3.15
N GLY A 258 2.15 -10.84 3.01
CA GLY A 258 2.20 -9.69 3.92
C GLY A 258 0.90 -8.88 3.94
N GLY A 259 0.38 -8.54 2.77
CA GLY A 259 -0.83 -7.73 2.64
C GLY A 259 -2.12 -8.49 2.96
N SER A 260 -2.27 -9.71 2.41
CA SER A 260 -3.54 -10.44 2.49
C SER A 260 -3.64 -11.33 3.72
N PHE A 261 -2.61 -12.15 4.00
CA PHE A 261 -2.71 -13.14 5.07
C PHE A 261 -2.36 -12.53 6.44
N ILE A 262 -1.29 -11.75 6.53
CA ILE A 262 -0.89 -11.17 7.82
C ILE A 262 -1.82 -10.02 8.18
N PHE A 263 -1.95 -9.01 7.35
CA PHE A 263 -2.69 -7.81 7.72
C PHE A 263 -4.21 -7.98 7.59
N ALA A 264 -4.71 -8.38 6.42
CA ALA A 264 -6.16 -8.48 6.18
C ALA A 264 -6.82 -9.51 7.09
N LEU A 265 -6.20 -10.70 7.28
CA LEU A 265 -6.74 -11.75 8.12
C LEU A 265 -6.79 -11.33 9.59
N ILE A 266 -5.71 -10.76 10.12
CA ILE A 266 -5.63 -10.31 11.52
C ILE A 266 -6.64 -9.19 11.78
N SER A 267 -6.71 -8.19 10.90
CA SER A 267 -7.66 -7.08 11.03
C SER A 267 -9.11 -7.55 10.97
N HIS A 268 -9.42 -8.49 10.07
CA HIS A 268 -10.75 -9.07 9.98
C HIS A 268 -11.11 -9.89 11.23
N ALA A 269 -10.17 -10.68 11.75
CA ALA A 269 -10.37 -11.46 12.96
C ALA A 269 -10.60 -10.58 14.20
N GLN A 270 -9.84 -9.48 14.34
CA GLN A 270 -10.00 -8.48 15.40
C GLN A 270 -11.44 -7.95 15.42
N ILE A 271 -11.94 -7.51 14.29
CA ILE A 271 -13.27 -6.89 14.18
C ILE A 271 -14.38 -7.87 14.48
N ARG A 272 -14.26 -9.13 13.99
CA ARG A 272 -15.24 -10.19 14.34
C ARG A 272 -15.26 -10.48 15.83
N SER A 273 -14.10 -10.51 16.48
CA SER A 273 -14.00 -10.72 17.92
C SER A 273 -14.65 -9.59 18.73
N GLU A 274 -14.46 -8.33 18.31
CA GLU A 274 -15.09 -7.17 18.93
C GLU A 274 -16.62 -7.18 18.77
N SER A 275 -17.12 -7.66 17.62
CA SER A 275 -18.57 -7.74 17.33
C SER A 275 -19.27 -8.87 18.08
N SER A 276 -18.54 -9.88 18.56
CA SER A 276 -19.10 -11.04 19.27
C SER A 276 -19.22 -10.83 20.79
N LEU A 277 -18.74 -9.71 21.34
CA LEU A 277 -18.82 -9.42 22.78
C LEU A 277 -20.28 -9.11 23.17
N PRO A 278 -20.89 -9.85 24.16
CA PRO A 278 -22.23 -9.58 24.63
C PRO A 278 -22.24 -8.22 25.37
N GLY A 279 -23.01 -7.26 24.86
CA GLY A 279 -23.23 -5.97 25.51
C GLY A 279 -23.07 -4.72 24.63
N LYS A 280 -22.51 -4.82 23.42
CA LYS A 280 -22.48 -3.72 22.44
C LYS A 280 -23.37 -4.04 21.24
N LYS A 281 -24.70 -4.14 21.44
CA LYS A 281 -25.62 -3.91 20.34
C LYS A 281 -25.39 -2.47 19.89
N ALA A 282 -24.92 -2.30 18.65
CA ALA A 282 -24.85 -1.01 18.00
C ALA A 282 -26.24 -0.36 18.16
N ALA A 283 -26.31 0.80 18.76
CA ALA A 283 -27.52 1.61 18.70
C ALA A 283 -27.79 1.87 17.22
N ASP A 284 -28.88 1.30 16.68
CA ASP A 284 -29.32 1.60 15.30
C ASP A 284 -29.68 3.08 15.26
N PRO A 285 -28.97 3.89 14.46
CA PRO A 285 -29.26 5.32 14.39
C PRO A 285 -30.67 5.62 13.86
N ARG A 286 -31.39 4.62 13.38
CA ARG A 286 -32.75 4.74 12.83
C ARG A 286 -33.86 4.51 13.84
N HIS A 287 -33.55 4.05 15.07
CA HIS A 287 -34.51 3.91 16.18
C HIS A 287 -33.97 4.58 17.45
N PRO A 288 -34.27 5.89 17.67
CA PRO A 288 -34.09 6.49 18.99
C PRO A 288 -34.99 5.73 19.97
N GLN A 289 -34.40 5.17 21.02
CA GLN A 289 -35.14 4.53 22.08
C GLN A 289 -36.17 5.53 22.61
N GLN A 290 -37.45 5.20 22.50
CA GLN A 290 -38.53 5.90 23.22
C GLN A 290 -38.22 5.81 24.71
N ILE A 291 -37.78 6.91 25.30
CA ILE A 291 -37.69 7.06 26.75
C ILE A 291 -39.11 6.93 27.27
N ASN A 292 -39.37 5.82 27.93
CA ASN A 292 -40.63 5.59 28.64
C ASN A 292 -40.81 6.69 29.67
N LYS A 293 -41.70 7.65 29.39
CA LYS A 293 -42.20 8.59 30.36
C LYS A 293 -43.34 7.92 31.09
N ASP A 294 -43.05 7.14 32.08
CA ASP A 294 -43.97 6.73 33.14
C ASP A 294 -43.13 6.27 34.36
N GLN A 295 -42.81 7.23 35.22
CA GLN A 295 -42.82 7.20 36.69
C GLN A 295 -42.41 8.55 37.27
#